data_380fb618479cc3ccb7d93942f31d9f41
#
_entry.id   380fb618479cc3ccb7d93942f31d9f41
#
_cell.length_a   1.000
_cell.length_b   1.000
_cell.length_c   1.000
_cell.angle_alpha   90.00
_cell.angle_beta   90.00
_cell.angle_gamma   90.00
#
_symmetry.space_group_name_H-M   'P 1'
#
loop_
_entity.id
_entity.type
_entity.pdbx_description
1 polymer ?
#
loop_
_entity_poly.entity_id
_entity_poly.type
_entity_poly.pdbx_seq_one_letter_code
_entity_poly.pdbx_strand_id
1 'polypeptide(L)'
;MPVNWARGTTQRHRNPGGNPPTPSVLLLTTRMNIGGPARQVLLLAKSLGPQLPMVLATGRPGRDEGELTDPSVPVRRVPLVRSISPGADFRALVSVRALLRETGPGLLHTHMAKAGTVGRMAVLSALGRHARPRLVHTFHGHVLEGYFSSSQQRAFLEMERFLARRTDLLIAVSPEVRDELLDLGVGKPEQYRVVPLGLELGQLLEVGTPGGPPGKLRSAIGLSPGVSLIGVLGRLVPIKDHSTLFHAMLEVPEAHLAVLGDGELRYKLETLARTLHIADRVHFMGWWLDIASALPDIDVVALSSRNEGTPVALIEALAAGRPVVATDVGGVRHVVQDGETGWLCPVADPDAFGQLLTQALNDPVTAERLANEGRRRVTERFGADRMVADHLALYRELLGT
;
A
#
# COMPACT_ATOMS: atom_id res chain seq x y z
N MET A 1 -12.06 29.04 -24.33
CA MET A 1 -13.11 28.29 -25.04
C MET A 1 -13.45 27.08 -24.20
N PRO A 2 -14.69 26.87 -23.76
CA PRO A 2 -15.06 25.75 -22.91
C PRO A 2 -15.24 24.49 -23.75
N VAL A 3 -14.55 23.40 -23.37
CA VAL A 3 -14.66 22.08 -23.99
C VAL A 3 -15.95 21.41 -23.51
N ASN A 4 -16.79 21.11 -24.47
CA ASN A 4 -18.13 20.53 -24.32
C ASN A 4 -18.00 19.01 -24.06
N TRP A 5 -18.37 18.51 -22.87
CA TRP A 5 -18.40 17.09 -22.55
C TRP A 5 -19.69 16.47 -23.07
N ALA A 6 -19.61 15.86 -24.23
CA ALA A 6 -20.68 15.06 -24.81
C ALA A 6 -21.06 13.90 -23.87
N ARG A 7 -22.36 13.77 -23.64
CA ARG A 7 -23.01 12.69 -22.89
C ARG A 7 -22.78 11.37 -23.62
N GLY A 8 -21.86 10.55 -23.08
CA GLY A 8 -21.71 9.15 -23.51
C GLY A 8 -22.92 8.36 -23.02
N THR A 9 -23.77 7.94 -23.95
CA THR A 9 -24.85 6.98 -23.73
C THR A 9 -24.24 5.61 -23.42
N THR A 10 -24.29 5.19 -22.16
CA THR A 10 -24.00 3.82 -21.74
C THR A 10 -25.06 2.90 -22.35
N GLN A 11 -24.69 2.14 -23.36
CA GLN A 11 -25.47 0.99 -23.82
C GLN A 11 -25.61 0.00 -22.67
N ARG A 12 -26.81 -0.07 -22.10
CA ARG A 12 -27.21 -1.16 -21.20
C ARG A 12 -27.28 -2.43 -22.06
N HIS A 13 -26.35 -3.35 -21.91
CA HIS A 13 -26.57 -4.73 -22.33
C HIS A 13 -27.73 -5.31 -21.52
N ARG A 14 -28.94 -5.24 -22.08
CA ARG A 14 -30.09 -6.02 -21.60
C ARG A 14 -29.88 -7.45 -22.06
N ASN A 15 -29.64 -8.36 -21.14
CA ASN A 15 -29.75 -9.79 -21.37
C ASN A 15 -31.25 -10.13 -21.43
N PRO A 16 -31.79 -10.74 -22.50
CA PRO A 16 -33.23 -10.98 -22.67
C PRO A 16 -33.74 -12.26 -21.97
N GLY A 17 -33.10 -12.67 -20.90
CA GLY A 17 -33.57 -13.78 -20.05
C GLY A 17 -33.46 -13.39 -18.62
N GLY A 18 -34.60 -13.21 -17.91
CA GLY A 18 -34.76 -12.65 -16.58
C GLY A 18 -34.19 -13.49 -15.44
N ASN A 19 -32.89 -13.77 -15.42
CA ASN A 19 -32.21 -14.22 -14.24
C ASN A 19 -31.78 -13.01 -13.39
N PRO A 20 -31.91 -13.08 -12.05
CA PRO A 20 -31.41 -12.02 -11.18
C PRO A 20 -29.92 -11.78 -11.47
N PRO A 21 -29.45 -10.52 -11.36
CA PRO A 21 -28.07 -10.22 -11.62
C PRO A 21 -27.18 -11.07 -10.70
N THR A 22 -26.14 -11.63 -11.30
CA THR A 22 -25.06 -12.36 -10.61
C THR A 22 -24.63 -11.58 -9.35
N PRO A 23 -24.36 -12.24 -8.23
CA PRO A 23 -23.91 -11.56 -7.02
C PRO A 23 -22.78 -10.56 -7.31
N SER A 24 -22.95 -9.33 -6.83
CA SER A 24 -22.00 -8.25 -7.09
C SER A 24 -21.19 -7.91 -5.84
N VAL A 25 -20.01 -7.36 -6.05
CA VAL A 25 -19.11 -6.89 -4.99
C VAL A 25 -19.06 -5.37 -5.02
N LEU A 26 -19.26 -4.73 -3.87
CA LEU A 26 -18.95 -3.31 -3.67
C LEU A 26 -17.62 -3.20 -2.93
N LEU A 27 -16.61 -2.68 -3.61
CA LEU A 27 -15.34 -2.28 -2.99
C LEU A 27 -15.46 -0.85 -2.48
N LEU A 28 -15.12 -0.62 -1.22
CA LEU A 28 -15.17 0.72 -0.61
C LEU A 28 -13.83 1.06 0.02
N THR A 29 -13.20 2.14 -0.43
CA THR A 29 -11.95 2.64 0.12
C THR A 29 -12.05 4.13 0.47
N THR A 30 -11.25 4.59 1.43
CA THR A 30 -11.32 5.99 1.87
C THR A 30 -10.94 6.95 0.75
N ARG A 31 -9.88 6.63 0.00
CA ARG A 31 -9.37 7.43 -1.13
C ARG A 31 -8.43 6.59 -2.00
N MET A 32 -8.28 7.00 -3.25
CA MET A 32 -7.37 6.39 -4.22
C MET A 32 -6.09 7.22 -4.38
N ASN A 33 -5.39 7.49 -3.26
CA ASN A 33 -4.09 8.15 -3.29
C ASN A 33 -2.97 7.19 -3.68
N ILE A 34 -1.87 7.70 -4.22
CA ILE A 34 -0.69 6.90 -4.57
C ILE A 34 -0.18 6.18 -3.31
N GLY A 35 -0.25 4.83 -3.30
CA GLY A 35 0.15 3.99 -2.17
C GLY A 35 -0.36 2.55 -2.28
N GLY A 36 0.17 1.66 -1.45
CA GLY A 36 -0.13 0.22 -1.47
C GLY A 36 -1.62 -0.13 -1.41
N PRO A 37 -2.41 0.39 -0.45
CA PRO A 37 -3.83 0.08 -0.35
C PRO A 37 -4.65 0.42 -1.59
N ALA A 38 -4.40 1.59 -2.21
CA ALA A 38 -5.12 1.99 -3.41
C ALA A 38 -4.72 1.15 -4.64
N ARG A 39 -3.43 0.80 -4.77
CA ARG A 39 -2.95 -0.13 -5.81
C ARG A 39 -3.64 -1.48 -5.70
N GLN A 40 -3.75 -2.03 -4.48
CA GLN A 40 -4.44 -3.31 -4.25
C GLN A 40 -5.92 -3.25 -4.63
N VAL A 41 -6.65 -2.21 -4.20
CA VAL A 41 -8.07 -2.05 -4.53
C VAL A 41 -8.29 -1.91 -6.02
N LEU A 42 -7.44 -1.12 -6.70
CA LEU A 42 -7.52 -0.93 -8.16
C LEU A 42 -7.25 -2.25 -8.89
N LEU A 43 -6.23 -2.98 -8.49
CA LEU A 43 -5.87 -4.28 -9.06
C LEU A 43 -7.02 -5.29 -8.90
N LEU A 44 -7.64 -5.37 -7.72
CA LEU A 44 -8.82 -6.23 -7.51
C LEU A 44 -9.98 -5.83 -8.42
N ALA A 45 -10.31 -4.55 -8.48
CA ALA A 45 -11.41 -4.07 -9.32
C ALA A 45 -11.18 -4.36 -10.81
N LYS A 46 -9.94 -4.16 -11.29
CA LYS A 46 -9.52 -4.42 -12.67
C LYS A 46 -9.56 -5.91 -13.01
N SER A 47 -8.94 -6.74 -12.17
CA SER A 47 -8.74 -8.15 -12.49
C SER A 47 -9.97 -9.01 -12.24
N LEU A 48 -10.75 -8.70 -11.21
CA LEU A 48 -11.96 -9.47 -10.87
C LEU A 48 -13.22 -8.94 -11.55
N GLY A 49 -13.26 -7.66 -11.94
CA GLY A 49 -14.43 -7.06 -12.60
C GLY A 49 -15.00 -7.85 -13.78
N PRO A 50 -14.18 -8.46 -14.65
CA PRO A 50 -14.66 -9.33 -15.74
C PRO A 50 -15.32 -10.64 -15.27
N GLN A 51 -14.98 -11.14 -14.08
CA GLN A 51 -15.47 -12.41 -13.53
C GLN A 51 -16.61 -12.22 -12.53
N LEU A 52 -16.61 -11.10 -11.81
CA LEU A 52 -17.61 -10.72 -10.80
C LEU A 52 -18.03 -9.28 -11.04
N PRO A 53 -19.32 -8.96 -11.21
CA PRO A 53 -19.76 -7.58 -11.31
C PRO A 53 -19.30 -6.78 -10.07
N MET A 54 -18.45 -5.78 -10.28
CA MET A 54 -17.85 -4.98 -9.23
C MET A 54 -18.16 -3.49 -9.37
N VAL A 55 -18.32 -2.82 -8.23
CA VAL A 55 -18.40 -1.37 -8.14
C VAL A 55 -17.32 -0.90 -7.19
N LEU A 56 -16.44 -0.01 -7.63
CA LEU A 56 -15.46 0.65 -6.77
C LEU A 56 -16.00 2.00 -6.31
N ALA A 57 -16.14 2.19 -5.00
CA ALA A 57 -16.55 3.45 -4.39
C ALA A 57 -15.42 4.05 -3.54
N THR A 58 -15.19 5.37 -3.66
CA THR A 58 -14.07 6.04 -2.98
C THR A 58 -14.33 7.54 -2.80
N GLY A 59 -13.72 8.11 -1.75
CA GLY A 59 -13.56 9.54 -1.61
C GLY A 59 -12.52 10.13 -2.57
N ARG A 60 -12.31 11.44 -2.49
CA ARG A 60 -11.24 12.11 -3.23
C ARG A 60 -9.96 12.13 -2.39
N PRO A 61 -8.78 11.97 -2.99
CA PRO A 61 -7.52 12.22 -2.30
C PRO A 61 -7.36 13.71 -1.96
N GLY A 62 -6.45 14.03 -1.05
CA GLY A 62 -6.03 15.41 -0.76
C GLY A 62 -5.34 16.03 -1.96
N ARG A 63 -5.25 17.38 -1.97
CA ARG A 63 -4.65 18.14 -3.09
C ARG A 63 -3.21 17.73 -3.39
N ASP A 64 -2.47 17.32 -2.35
CA ASP A 64 -1.04 17.00 -2.42
C ASP A 64 -0.75 15.50 -2.46
N GLU A 65 -1.77 14.63 -2.58
CA GLU A 65 -1.59 13.18 -2.45
C GLU A 65 -1.45 12.43 -3.79
N GLY A 66 -1.69 13.06 -4.91
CA GLY A 66 -1.80 12.38 -6.20
C GLY A 66 -2.95 11.37 -6.23
N GLU A 67 -3.57 11.15 -7.38
CA GLU A 67 -4.68 10.21 -7.52
C GLU A 67 -4.29 9.03 -8.43
N LEU A 68 -4.50 7.82 -7.93
CA LEU A 68 -4.35 6.59 -8.70
C LEU A 68 -5.69 6.26 -9.37
N THR A 69 -5.70 6.23 -10.71
CA THR A 69 -6.88 5.92 -11.51
C THR A 69 -6.52 4.98 -12.65
N ASP A 70 -7.48 4.15 -13.08
CA ASP A 70 -7.40 3.37 -14.31
C ASP A 70 -8.73 3.58 -15.09
N PRO A 71 -8.68 4.02 -16.35
CA PRO A 71 -9.88 4.28 -17.14
C PRO A 71 -10.80 3.06 -17.34
N SER A 72 -10.26 1.85 -17.22
CA SER A 72 -11.02 0.60 -17.32
C SER A 72 -11.88 0.30 -16.09
N VAL A 73 -11.62 0.95 -14.95
CA VAL A 73 -12.32 0.72 -13.69
C VAL A 73 -13.29 1.87 -13.40
N PRO A 74 -14.61 1.67 -13.51
CA PRO A 74 -15.58 2.69 -13.18
C PRO A 74 -15.62 2.98 -11.69
N VAL A 75 -15.41 4.24 -11.32
CA VAL A 75 -15.34 4.68 -9.93
C VAL A 75 -16.58 5.49 -9.55
N ARG A 76 -17.24 5.13 -8.44
CA ARG A 76 -18.32 5.89 -7.79
C ARG A 76 -17.74 6.78 -6.70
N ARG A 77 -17.98 8.07 -6.76
CA ARG A 77 -17.50 9.03 -5.74
C ARG A 77 -18.49 9.10 -4.58
N VAL A 78 -17.95 8.95 -3.37
CA VAL A 78 -18.66 9.13 -2.09
C VAL A 78 -17.93 10.18 -1.25
N PRO A 79 -18.61 10.94 -0.38
CA PRO A 79 -17.99 12.06 0.36
C PRO A 79 -17.14 11.57 1.56
N LEU A 80 -16.30 10.57 1.35
CA LEU A 80 -15.32 10.10 2.35
C LEU A 80 -14.13 11.04 2.40
N VAL A 81 -13.73 11.42 3.62
CA VAL A 81 -12.55 12.25 3.89
C VAL A 81 -11.64 11.55 4.91
N ARG A 82 -10.34 11.83 4.88
CA ARG A 82 -9.36 11.20 5.78
C ARG A 82 -9.59 11.60 7.25
N SER A 83 -9.81 12.90 7.47
CA SER A 83 -9.99 13.45 8.82
C SER A 83 -11.28 12.98 9.49
N ILE A 84 -11.30 12.94 10.81
CA ILE A 84 -12.53 12.76 11.58
C ILE A 84 -13.36 14.03 11.44
N SER A 85 -14.54 13.90 10.85
CA SER A 85 -15.46 15.02 10.62
C SER A 85 -16.90 14.50 10.72
N PRO A 86 -17.58 14.69 11.87
CA PRO A 86 -18.92 14.11 12.10
C PRO A 86 -19.92 14.42 11.00
N GLY A 87 -19.98 15.66 10.52
CA GLY A 87 -20.89 16.05 9.44
C GLY A 87 -20.55 15.44 8.08
N ALA A 88 -19.25 15.33 7.73
CA ALA A 88 -18.83 14.64 6.51
C ALA A 88 -19.04 13.14 6.63
N ASP A 89 -18.76 12.57 7.81
CA ASP A 89 -18.92 11.14 8.07
C ASP A 89 -20.39 10.71 8.01
N PHE A 90 -21.30 11.55 8.52
CA PHE A 90 -22.74 11.30 8.37
C PHE A 90 -23.19 11.37 6.91
N ARG A 91 -22.73 12.38 6.14
CA ARG A 91 -23.03 12.45 4.70
C ARG A 91 -22.47 11.25 3.94
N ALA A 92 -21.27 10.80 4.28
CA ALA A 92 -20.66 9.60 3.71
C ALA A 92 -21.49 8.35 4.03
N LEU A 93 -21.94 8.20 5.27
CA LEU A 93 -22.83 7.10 5.70
C LEU A 93 -24.11 7.06 4.85
N VAL A 94 -24.79 8.20 4.71
CA VAL A 94 -26.03 8.32 3.91
C VAL A 94 -25.76 7.97 2.43
N SER A 95 -24.66 8.49 1.87
CA SER A 95 -24.26 8.22 0.48
C SER A 95 -23.95 6.74 0.25
N VAL A 96 -23.19 6.09 1.14
CA VAL A 96 -22.88 4.65 1.06
C VAL A 96 -24.16 3.82 1.21
N ARG A 97 -25.10 4.18 2.10
CA ARG A 97 -26.41 3.50 2.19
C ARG A 97 -27.23 3.62 0.91
N ALA A 98 -27.23 4.79 0.27
CA ALA A 98 -27.91 4.97 -1.00
C ALA A 98 -27.28 4.08 -2.09
N LEU A 99 -25.94 4.03 -2.16
CA LEU A 99 -25.20 3.19 -3.08
C LEU A 99 -25.47 1.68 -2.84
N LEU A 100 -25.51 1.23 -1.59
CA LEU A 100 -25.87 -0.14 -1.24
C LEU A 100 -27.28 -0.52 -1.71
N ARG A 101 -28.25 0.41 -1.63
CA ARG A 101 -29.62 0.19 -2.13
C ARG A 101 -29.68 0.19 -3.65
N GLU A 102 -28.91 1.08 -4.31
CA GLU A 102 -28.84 1.18 -5.77
C GLU A 102 -28.23 -0.07 -6.41
N THR A 103 -27.13 -0.56 -5.82
CA THR A 103 -26.34 -1.64 -6.40
C THR A 103 -26.74 -3.04 -5.91
N GLY A 104 -27.34 -3.15 -4.73
CA GLY A 104 -27.76 -4.42 -4.12
C GLY A 104 -26.64 -5.47 -4.04
N PRO A 105 -25.43 -5.13 -3.54
CA PRO A 105 -24.31 -6.05 -3.61
C PRO A 105 -24.53 -7.25 -2.70
N GLY A 106 -24.06 -8.43 -3.14
CA GLY A 106 -23.98 -9.61 -2.29
C GLY A 106 -22.87 -9.52 -1.24
N LEU A 107 -21.84 -8.69 -1.51
CA LEU A 107 -20.67 -8.51 -0.65
C LEU A 107 -20.21 -7.04 -0.64
N LEU A 108 -19.96 -6.50 0.56
CA LEU A 108 -19.27 -5.24 0.77
C LEU A 108 -17.86 -5.52 1.30
N HIS A 109 -16.83 -5.18 0.52
CA HIS A 109 -15.44 -5.23 0.96
C HIS A 109 -14.91 -3.82 1.20
N THR A 110 -14.49 -3.55 2.42
CA THR A 110 -14.00 -2.25 2.86
C THR A 110 -12.50 -2.26 3.09
N HIS A 111 -11.82 -1.19 2.68
CA HIS A 111 -10.38 -1.00 2.84
C HIS A 111 -10.09 0.31 3.57
N MET A 112 -9.08 0.34 4.43
CA MET A 112 -8.72 1.47 5.29
C MET A 112 -9.76 1.78 6.39
N ALA A 113 -9.29 2.36 7.51
CA ALA A 113 -10.07 2.56 8.73
C ALA A 113 -11.37 3.35 8.52
N LYS A 114 -11.32 4.52 7.84
CA LYS A 114 -12.51 5.37 7.65
C LYS A 114 -13.58 4.69 6.79
N ALA A 115 -13.21 4.14 5.64
CA ALA A 115 -14.14 3.41 4.79
C ALA A 115 -14.64 2.12 5.49
N GLY A 116 -13.76 1.48 6.26
CA GLY A 116 -14.12 0.36 7.13
C GLY A 116 -15.22 0.70 8.13
N THR A 117 -15.06 1.79 8.86
CA THR A 117 -16.07 2.25 9.84
C THR A 117 -17.36 2.65 9.13
N VAL A 118 -17.30 3.57 8.16
CA VAL A 118 -18.50 4.10 7.48
C VAL A 118 -19.24 2.99 6.72
N GLY A 119 -18.53 2.14 5.97
CA GLY A 119 -19.13 1.08 5.16
C GLY A 119 -19.84 0.03 6.01
N ARG A 120 -19.17 -0.49 7.05
CA ARG A 120 -19.75 -1.48 7.96
C ARG A 120 -20.94 -0.90 8.74
N MET A 121 -20.83 0.35 9.24
CA MET A 121 -21.94 1.05 9.88
C MET A 121 -23.13 1.28 8.93
N ALA A 122 -22.87 1.57 7.65
CA ALA A 122 -23.92 1.75 6.65
C ALA A 122 -24.76 0.47 6.48
N VAL A 123 -24.12 -0.70 6.46
CA VAL A 123 -24.80 -2.00 6.40
C VAL A 123 -25.53 -2.28 7.70
N LEU A 124 -24.89 -2.10 8.86
CA LEU A 124 -25.48 -2.39 10.17
C LEU A 124 -26.69 -1.49 10.51
N SER A 125 -26.68 -0.24 10.01
CA SER A 125 -27.78 0.72 10.22
C SER A 125 -28.83 0.68 9.13
N ALA A 126 -28.70 -0.18 8.11
CA ALA A 126 -29.71 -0.32 7.07
C ALA A 126 -30.91 -1.11 7.58
N LEU A 127 -31.99 -0.39 7.88
CA LEU A 127 -33.31 -0.99 8.18
C LEU A 127 -34.01 -1.25 6.84
N GLY A 128 -34.30 -2.51 6.48
CA GLY A 128 -35.08 -2.79 5.26
C GLY A 128 -35.08 -4.25 4.81
N ARG A 129 -35.94 -4.54 3.80
CA ARG A 129 -36.24 -5.89 3.26
C ARG A 129 -35.15 -6.50 2.37
N HIS A 130 -34.03 -5.82 2.15
CA HIS A 130 -32.93 -6.36 1.33
C HIS A 130 -32.05 -7.29 2.19
N ALA A 131 -31.63 -8.39 1.60
CA ALA A 131 -30.65 -9.27 2.24
C ALA A 131 -29.37 -8.46 2.58
N ARG A 132 -28.89 -8.62 3.80
CA ARG A 132 -27.63 -7.97 4.23
C ARG A 132 -26.48 -8.52 3.40
N PRO A 133 -25.64 -7.66 2.77
CA PRO A 133 -24.43 -8.14 2.10
C PRO A 133 -23.47 -8.77 3.10
N ARG A 134 -22.67 -9.73 2.66
CA ARG A 134 -21.51 -10.22 3.40
C ARG A 134 -20.53 -9.09 3.62
N LEU A 135 -19.98 -8.99 4.81
CA LEU A 135 -19.04 -7.95 5.21
C LEU A 135 -17.62 -8.48 5.22
N VAL A 136 -16.77 -7.91 4.41
CA VAL A 136 -15.32 -8.14 4.39
C VAL A 136 -14.60 -6.85 4.72
N HIS A 137 -13.54 -6.93 5.53
CA HIS A 137 -12.67 -5.79 5.81
C HIS A 137 -11.21 -6.18 5.74
N THR A 138 -10.40 -5.43 4.95
CA THR A 138 -8.95 -5.60 4.88
C THR A 138 -8.24 -4.56 5.73
N PHE A 139 -7.39 -5.05 6.65
CA PHE A 139 -6.41 -4.27 7.39
C PHE A 139 -5.08 -4.24 6.62
N HIS A 140 -4.66 -3.04 6.21
CA HIS A 140 -3.40 -2.80 5.48
C HIS A 140 -2.21 -2.47 6.40
N GLY A 141 -2.36 -2.67 7.67
CA GLY A 141 -1.50 -2.32 8.79
C GLY A 141 -2.39 -1.80 9.92
N HIS A 142 -1.88 -1.82 11.14
CA HIS A 142 -2.67 -1.28 12.22
C HIS A 142 -2.41 0.23 12.40
N VAL A 143 -3.50 0.99 12.50
CA VAL A 143 -3.50 2.46 12.43
C VAL A 143 -3.42 3.08 13.85
N LEU A 144 -3.21 2.27 14.90
CA LEU A 144 -3.43 2.69 16.28
C LEU A 144 -2.21 3.37 16.89
N GLU A 145 -0.99 3.12 16.39
CA GLU A 145 0.22 3.73 16.91
C GLU A 145 0.65 4.96 16.10
N GLY A 146 0.92 6.06 16.80
CA GLY A 146 1.55 7.25 16.23
C GLY A 146 0.62 8.26 15.53
N TYR A 147 -0.70 8.01 15.43
CA TYR A 147 -1.63 8.88 14.70
C TYR A 147 -2.69 9.60 15.56
N PHE A 148 -2.92 9.15 16.79
CA PHE A 148 -4.04 9.63 17.62
C PHE A 148 -3.61 9.90 19.07
N SER A 149 -4.35 10.79 19.77
CA SER A 149 -4.27 10.91 21.22
C SER A 149 -4.78 9.62 21.90
N SER A 150 -4.34 9.35 23.14
CA SER A 150 -4.70 8.10 23.85
C SER A 150 -6.21 7.88 24.00
N SER A 151 -7.01 8.95 24.12
CA SER A 151 -8.47 8.86 24.20
C SER A 151 -9.12 8.53 22.86
N GLN A 152 -8.63 9.14 21.78
CA GLN A 152 -9.10 8.85 20.42
C GLN A 152 -8.73 7.42 20.01
N GLN A 153 -7.55 6.94 20.38
CA GLN A 153 -7.08 5.59 20.14
C GLN A 153 -7.99 4.56 20.81
N ARG A 154 -8.37 4.77 22.09
CA ARG A 154 -9.31 3.88 22.80
C ARG A 154 -10.67 3.85 22.11
N ALA A 155 -11.25 4.99 21.80
CA ALA A 155 -12.55 5.08 21.13
C ALA A 155 -12.53 4.38 19.77
N PHE A 156 -11.46 4.54 19.00
CA PHE A 156 -11.28 3.88 17.73
C PHE A 156 -11.16 2.36 17.88
N LEU A 157 -10.39 1.89 18.86
CA LEU A 157 -10.24 0.46 19.16
C LEU A 157 -11.56 -0.19 19.56
N GLU A 158 -12.35 0.45 20.43
CA GLU A 158 -13.67 -0.06 20.80
C GLU A 158 -14.63 -0.12 19.61
N MET A 159 -14.58 0.88 18.72
CA MET A 159 -15.35 0.87 17.46
C MET A 159 -14.91 -0.31 16.56
N GLU A 160 -13.61 -0.55 16.39
CA GLU A 160 -13.13 -1.67 15.60
C GLU A 160 -13.50 -3.02 16.20
N ARG A 161 -13.40 -3.19 17.52
CA ARG A 161 -13.86 -4.39 18.24
C ARG A 161 -15.36 -4.65 18.01
N PHE A 162 -16.18 -3.59 18.07
CA PHE A 162 -17.61 -3.69 17.82
C PHE A 162 -17.91 -4.10 16.37
N LEU A 163 -17.21 -3.50 15.39
CA LEU A 163 -17.41 -3.77 13.97
C LEU A 163 -16.87 -5.15 13.58
N ALA A 164 -15.71 -5.55 14.10
CA ALA A 164 -15.11 -6.84 13.82
C ALA A 164 -16.03 -8.01 14.21
N ARG A 165 -16.68 -7.92 15.38
CA ARG A 165 -17.68 -8.96 15.83
C ARG A 165 -18.85 -9.13 14.87
N ARG A 166 -19.06 -8.19 13.93
CA ARG A 166 -20.18 -8.16 12.98
C ARG A 166 -19.75 -8.27 11.53
N THR A 167 -18.46 -8.47 11.32
CA THR A 167 -17.83 -8.65 10.00
C THR A 167 -17.71 -10.15 9.73
N ASP A 168 -18.13 -10.59 8.55
CA ASP A 168 -18.11 -12.01 8.19
C ASP A 168 -16.68 -12.51 7.98
N LEU A 169 -15.79 -11.67 7.39
CA LEU A 169 -14.40 -11.99 7.12
C LEU A 169 -13.49 -10.78 7.34
N LEU A 170 -12.42 -10.97 8.09
CA LEU A 170 -11.34 -10.02 8.29
C LEU A 170 -10.10 -10.49 7.52
N ILE A 171 -9.53 -9.62 6.70
CA ILE A 171 -8.30 -9.90 5.94
C ILE A 171 -7.17 -9.08 6.54
N ALA A 172 -6.09 -9.75 6.93
CA ALA A 172 -4.83 -9.13 7.30
C ALA A 172 -3.81 -9.31 6.16
N VAL A 173 -3.00 -8.29 5.90
CA VAL A 173 -1.99 -8.34 4.82
C VAL A 173 -0.73 -9.13 5.22
N SER A 174 -0.57 -9.43 6.51
CA SER A 174 0.50 -10.28 7.02
C SER A 174 0.07 -11.00 8.31
N PRO A 175 0.76 -12.09 8.72
CA PRO A 175 0.51 -12.75 10.00
C PRO A 175 0.71 -11.82 11.18
N GLU A 176 1.71 -10.95 11.14
CA GLU A 176 2.04 -9.99 12.20
C GLU A 176 0.88 -9.01 12.42
N VAL A 177 0.34 -8.45 11.33
CA VAL A 177 -0.84 -7.55 11.40
C VAL A 177 -2.06 -8.29 11.98
N ARG A 178 -2.28 -9.57 11.62
CA ARG A 178 -3.35 -10.38 12.22
C ARG A 178 -3.15 -10.55 13.72
N ASP A 179 -1.94 -10.93 14.14
CA ASP A 179 -1.64 -11.25 15.54
C ASP A 179 -1.72 -10.00 16.41
N GLU A 180 -1.18 -8.86 15.96
CA GLU A 180 -1.35 -7.56 16.60
C GLU A 180 -2.83 -7.16 16.80
N LEU A 181 -3.67 -7.39 15.78
CA LEU A 181 -5.10 -7.09 15.88
C LEU A 181 -5.82 -8.04 16.86
N LEU A 182 -5.44 -9.32 16.89
CA LEU A 182 -5.96 -10.30 17.85
C LEU A 182 -5.55 -9.95 19.28
N ASP A 183 -4.32 -9.55 19.52
CA ASP A 183 -3.82 -9.09 20.83
C ASP A 183 -4.57 -7.84 21.32
N LEU A 184 -4.97 -6.98 20.38
CA LEU A 184 -5.84 -5.83 20.65
C LEU A 184 -7.33 -6.23 20.82
N GLY A 185 -7.70 -7.50 20.72
CA GLY A 185 -9.08 -7.99 20.84
C GLY A 185 -9.99 -7.61 19.67
N VAL A 186 -9.43 -7.34 18.50
CA VAL A 186 -10.18 -7.04 17.27
C VAL A 186 -10.47 -8.35 16.53
N GLY A 187 -11.73 -8.79 16.52
CA GLY A 187 -12.16 -10.04 15.89
C GLY A 187 -11.77 -11.30 16.66
N LYS A 188 -11.85 -12.43 15.97
CA LYS A 188 -11.50 -13.76 16.47
C LYS A 188 -10.64 -14.49 15.43
N PRO A 189 -9.78 -15.44 15.84
CA PRO A 189 -8.87 -16.15 14.92
C PRO A 189 -9.58 -16.75 13.70
N GLU A 190 -10.76 -17.35 13.89
CA GLU A 190 -11.53 -17.99 12.83
C GLU A 190 -12.08 -17.02 11.77
N GLN A 191 -12.22 -15.73 12.11
CA GLN A 191 -12.65 -14.69 11.18
C GLN A 191 -11.52 -14.20 10.26
N TYR A 192 -10.26 -14.51 10.58
CA TYR A 192 -9.13 -13.98 9.84
C TYR A 192 -8.70 -14.90 8.69
N ARG A 193 -8.35 -14.26 7.57
CA ARG A 193 -7.48 -14.84 6.53
C ARG A 193 -6.31 -13.90 6.31
N VAL A 194 -5.13 -14.45 6.16
CA VAL A 194 -3.94 -13.69 5.77
C VAL A 194 -3.84 -13.74 4.26
N VAL A 195 -4.01 -12.58 3.63
CA VAL A 195 -3.85 -12.43 2.18
C VAL A 195 -2.83 -11.31 1.95
N PRO A 196 -1.57 -11.65 1.70
CA PRO A 196 -0.55 -10.66 1.38
C PRO A 196 -0.97 -9.84 0.17
N LEU A 197 -0.57 -8.57 0.14
CA LEU A 197 -0.85 -7.71 -1.00
C LEU A 197 -0.26 -8.29 -2.30
N GLY A 198 -0.85 -7.91 -3.43
CA GLY A 198 -0.35 -8.27 -4.76
C GLY A 198 0.12 -7.04 -5.52
N LEU A 199 1.19 -7.22 -6.29
CA LEU A 199 1.78 -6.19 -7.14
C LEU A 199 1.99 -6.72 -8.54
N GLU A 200 1.81 -5.85 -9.55
CA GLU A 200 2.19 -6.13 -10.93
C GLU A 200 3.72 -6.02 -11.05
N LEU A 201 4.41 -7.15 -10.78
CA LEU A 201 5.88 -7.19 -10.71
C LEU A 201 6.56 -7.35 -12.08
N GLY A 202 5.82 -7.56 -13.18
CA GLY A 202 6.37 -7.90 -14.48
C GLY A 202 7.51 -7.00 -14.94
N GLN A 203 7.30 -5.68 -14.98
CA GLN A 203 8.31 -4.71 -15.38
C GLN A 203 9.53 -4.71 -14.44
N LEU A 204 9.31 -4.88 -13.13
CA LEU A 204 10.39 -4.94 -12.15
C LEU A 204 11.25 -6.20 -12.31
N LEU A 205 10.60 -7.32 -12.64
CA LEU A 205 11.29 -8.55 -12.94
C LEU A 205 12.15 -8.47 -14.22
N GLU A 206 11.69 -7.73 -15.22
CA GLU A 206 12.44 -7.51 -16.47
C GLU A 206 13.71 -6.66 -16.22
N VAL A 207 13.61 -5.55 -15.49
CA VAL A 207 14.76 -4.67 -15.21
C VAL A 207 15.81 -5.32 -14.32
N GLY A 208 15.43 -6.28 -13.51
CA GLY A 208 16.33 -7.06 -12.65
C GLY A 208 17.06 -8.20 -13.35
N THR A 209 16.95 -8.35 -14.68
CA THR A 209 17.66 -9.38 -15.44
C THR A 209 18.92 -8.83 -16.10
N PRO A 210 19.98 -9.64 -16.31
CA PRO A 210 21.11 -9.26 -17.15
C PRO A 210 20.62 -8.85 -18.54
N GLY A 211 21.01 -7.64 -18.99
CA GLY A 211 20.57 -7.07 -20.28
C GLY A 211 19.17 -6.43 -20.24
N GLY A 212 18.58 -6.27 -19.07
CA GLY A 212 17.35 -5.49 -18.88
C GLY A 212 17.51 -4.01 -19.26
N PRO A 213 16.40 -3.24 -19.35
CA PRO A 213 16.45 -1.84 -19.74
C PRO A 213 17.29 -1.02 -18.74
N PRO A 214 18.11 -0.06 -19.23
CA PRO A 214 18.92 0.81 -18.37
C PRO A 214 18.03 1.73 -17.52
N GLY A 215 18.57 2.14 -16.37
CA GLY A 215 17.91 3.12 -15.52
C GLY A 215 17.96 4.53 -16.11
N LYS A 216 17.12 5.40 -15.57
CA LYS A 216 17.08 6.84 -15.94
C LYS A 216 17.48 7.74 -14.77
N LEU A 217 17.66 7.18 -13.58
CA LEU A 217 17.88 7.96 -12.36
C LEU A 217 19.27 8.60 -12.32
N ARG A 218 20.34 7.83 -12.61
CA ARG A 218 21.72 8.36 -12.63
C ARG A 218 21.87 9.50 -13.63
N SER A 219 21.28 9.37 -14.80
CA SER A 219 21.25 10.43 -15.81
C SER A 219 20.50 11.67 -15.32
N ALA A 220 19.37 11.49 -14.64
CA ALA A 220 18.57 12.60 -14.12
C ALA A 220 19.27 13.41 -13.01
N ILE A 221 20.15 12.79 -12.23
CA ILE A 221 20.94 13.45 -11.17
C ILE A 221 22.37 13.79 -11.58
N GLY A 222 22.78 13.46 -12.82
CA GLY A 222 24.12 13.71 -13.31
C GLY A 222 25.20 12.84 -12.64
N LEU A 223 24.86 11.64 -12.16
CA LEU A 223 25.77 10.77 -11.43
C LEU A 223 26.53 9.85 -12.38
N SER A 224 27.85 9.82 -12.24
CA SER A 224 28.74 8.98 -13.06
C SER A 224 28.56 7.49 -12.75
N PRO A 225 28.77 6.60 -13.74
CA PRO A 225 28.90 5.17 -13.48
C PRO A 225 29.99 4.89 -12.44
N GLY A 226 29.74 3.92 -11.54
CA GLY A 226 30.70 3.50 -10.51
C GLY A 226 30.63 4.27 -9.19
N VAL A 227 29.87 5.36 -9.11
CA VAL A 227 29.55 6.00 -7.82
C VAL A 227 28.39 5.27 -7.17
N SER A 228 28.54 4.86 -5.92
CA SER A 228 27.48 4.14 -5.18
C SER A 228 26.24 5.00 -5.00
N LEU A 229 25.06 4.43 -5.31
CA LEU A 229 23.76 5.09 -5.19
C LEU A 229 22.81 4.30 -4.30
N ILE A 230 22.49 4.87 -3.15
CA ILE A 230 21.46 4.36 -2.24
C ILE A 230 20.13 4.99 -2.64
N GLY A 231 19.06 4.21 -2.67
CA GLY A 231 17.70 4.71 -2.93
C GLY A 231 16.79 4.58 -1.72
N VAL A 232 15.99 5.60 -1.43
CA VAL A 232 14.86 5.52 -0.49
C VAL A 232 13.57 5.88 -1.22
N LEU A 233 12.56 4.99 -1.13
CA LEU A 233 11.30 5.13 -1.84
C LEU A 233 10.15 5.31 -0.85
N GLY A 234 9.46 6.44 -0.91
CA GLY A 234 8.28 6.63 -0.07
C GLY A 234 7.99 8.08 0.29
N ARG A 235 6.87 8.27 1.01
CA ARG A 235 6.44 9.60 1.44
C ARG A 235 7.37 10.16 2.52
N LEU A 236 7.64 11.47 2.47
CA LEU A 236 8.44 12.18 3.46
C LEU A 236 7.57 12.57 4.66
N VAL A 237 7.26 11.58 5.51
CA VAL A 237 6.41 11.69 6.71
C VAL A 237 7.10 11.10 7.94
N PRO A 238 6.73 11.49 9.19
CA PRO A 238 7.45 11.11 10.41
C PRO A 238 7.66 9.59 10.59
N ILE A 239 6.68 8.78 10.24
CA ILE A 239 6.74 7.32 10.42
C ILE A 239 7.83 6.66 9.57
N LYS A 240 8.28 7.29 8.47
CA LYS A 240 9.33 6.78 7.58
C LYS A 240 10.75 7.07 8.07
N ASP A 241 10.89 7.92 9.06
CA ASP A 241 12.13 8.24 9.80
C ASP A 241 13.38 8.41 8.91
N HIS A 242 13.24 9.19 7.84
CA HIS A 242 14.36 9.53 6.96
C HIS A 242 15.54 10.18 7.70
N SER A 243 15.29 10.75 8.89
CA SER A 243 16.34 11.32 9.73
C SER A 243 17.38 10.27 10.13
N THR A 244 16.95 9.07 10.54
CA THR A 244 17.85 7.95 10.83
C THR A 244 18.72 7.59 9.62
N LEU A 245 18.12 7.49 8.42
CA LEU A 245 18.88 7.23 7.19
C LEU A 245 19.90 8.34 6.87
N PHE A 246 19.53 9.63 7.07
CA PHE A 246 20.44 10.74 6.81
C PHE A 246 21.66 10.75 7.74
N HIS A 247 21.47 10.37 9.01
CA HIS A 247 22.61 10.18 9.91
C HIS A 247 23.45 8.95 9.52
N ALA A 248 22.81 7.85 9.10
CA ALA A 248 23.52 6.66 8.62
C ALA A 248 24.37 6.94 7.36
N MET A 249 24.01 7.95 6.54
CA MET A 249 24.83 8.37 5.40
C MET A 249 26.21 8.91 5.79
N LEU A 250 26.46 9.24 7.06
CA LEU A 250 27.78 9.66 7.53
C LEU A 250 28.78 8.51 7.50
N GLU A 251 28.33 7.26 7.67
CA GLU A 251 29.15 6.05 7.62
C GLU A 251 29.53 5.62 6.18
N VAL A 252 28.85 6.20 5.16
CA VAL A 252 29.09 5.90 3.74
C VAL A 252 29.40 7.20 2.95
N PRO A 253 30.54 7.87 3.22
CA PRO A 253 30.83 9.21 2.71
C PRO A 253 30.91 9.30 1.17
N GLU A 254 31.27 8.20 0.50
CA GLU A 254 31.39 8.16 -0.97
C GLU A 254 30.06 7.83 -1.68
N ALA A 255 29.02 7.44 -0.94
CA ALA A 255 27.74 7.08 -1.54
C ALA A 255 26.81 8.29 -1.67
N HIS A 256 26.04 8.33 -2.74
CA HIS A 256 24.94 9.27 -2.95
C HIS A 256 23.61 8.66 -2.51
N LEU A 257 22.66 9.50 -2.14
CA LEU A 257 21.30 9.11 -1.74
C LEU A 257 20.29 9.74 -2.70
N ALA A 258 19.49 8.91 -3.38
CA ALA A 258 18.31 9.34 -4.13
C ALA A 258 17.05 9.19 -3.27
N VAL A 259 16.34 10.28 -3.04
CA VAL A 259 15.08 10.33 -2.28
C VAL A 259 13.93 10.39 -3.28
N LEU A 260 13.29 9.24 -3.52
CA LEU A 260 12.18 9.05 -4.46
C LEU A 260 10.84 9.15 -3.72
N GLY A 261 10.34 10.36 -3.61
CA GLY A 261 9.10 10.67 -2.92
C GLY A 261 9.03 12.11 -2.46
N ASP A 262 7.88 12.51 -1.93
CA ASP A 262 7.64 13.85 -1.41
C ASP A 262 6.74 13.79 -0.17
N GLY A 263 6.65 14.91 0.57
CA GLY A 263 5.80 14.99 1.75
C GLY A 263 6.13 16.17 2.67
N GLU A 264 5.38 16.25 3.76
CA GLU A 264 5.43 17.38 4.71
C GLU A 264 6.81 17.62 5.36
N LEU A 265 7.69 16.61 5.38
CA LEU A 265 9.02 16.72 5.96
C LEU A 265 10.09 17.19 4.97
N ARG A 266 9.79 17.39 3.69
CA ARG A 266 10.79 17.72 2.67
C ARG A 266 11.71 18.86 3.11
N TYR A 267 11.16 20.00 3.47
CA TYR A 267 11.94 21.16 3.90
C TYR A 267 12.85 20.88 5.11
N LYS A 268 12.33 20.11 6.08
CA LYS A 268 13.10 19.72 7.27
C LYS A 268 14.25 18.79 6.91
N LEU A 269 14.04 17.86 6.00
CA LEU A 269 15.07 16.92 5.54
C LEU A 269 16.14 17.62 4.68
N GLU A 270 15.77 18.56 3.82
CA GLU A 270 16.73 19.38 3.10
C GLU A 270 17.61 20.22 4.05
N THR A 271 17.00 20.73 5.14
CA THR A 271 17.74 21.45 6.18
C THR A 271 18.67 20.50 6.95
N LEU A 272 18.20 19.30 7.31
CA LEU A 272 19.01 18.29 7.97
C LEU A 272 20.22 17.88 7.10
N ALA A 273 20.01 17.66 5.80
CA ALA A 273 21.11 17.33 4.88
C ALA A 273 22.22 18.41 4.87
N ARG A 274 21.83 19.70 4.90
CA ARG A 274 22.79 20.81 5.03
C ARG A 274 23.52 20.80 6.37
N THR A 275 22.78 20.57 7.47
CA THR A 275 23.34 20.52 8.83
C THR A 275 24.35 19.38 8.98
N LEU A 276 24.07 18.24 8.36
CA LEU A 276 24.96 17.06 8.34
C LEU A 276 26.09 17.15 7.28
N HIS A 277 26.16 18.23 6.51
CA HIS A 277 27.14 18.43 5.42
C HIS A 277 27.09 17.32 4.35
N ILE A 278 25.89 16.79 4.03
CA ILE A 278 25.66 15.75 3.01
C ILE A 278 24.77 16.24 1.86
N ALA A 279 24.44 17.54 1.82
CA ALA A 279 23.46 18.07 0.86
C ALA A 279 23.90 17.93 -0.61
N ASP A 280 25.19 17.89 -0.91
CA ASP A 280 25.79 17.71 -2.22
C ASP A 280 25.61 16.29 -2.78
N ARG A 281 25.37 15.32 -1.91
CA ARG A 281 25.18 13.90 -2.28
C ARG A 281 23.79 13.35 -1.92
N VAL A 282 22.82 14.20 -1.56
CA VAL A 282 21.41 13.84 -1.34
C VAL A 282 20.52 14.48 -2.40
N HIS A 283 19.90 13.67 -3.24
CA HIS A 283 19.11 14.09 -4.39
C HIS A 283 17.62 13.87 -4.13
N PHE A 284 16.85 14.95 -3.94
CA PHE A 284 15.40 14.90 -3.76
C PHE A 284 14.71 14.92 -5.13
N MET A 285 14.19 13.76 -5.56
CA MET A 285 13.61 13.57 -6.89
C MET A 285 12.10 13.86 -6.94
N GLY A 286 11.44 14.07 -5.78
CA GLY A 286 9.99 14.17 -5.73
C GLY A 286 9.30 12.84 -6.08
N TRP A 287 8.04 12.91 -6.52
CA TRP A 287 7.28 11.72 -6.91
C TRP A 287 7.82 11.12 -8.21
N TRP A 288 8.49 9.98 -8.10
CA TRP A 288 8.96 9.21 -9.24
C TRP A 288 7.98 8.07 -9.51
N LEU A 289 7.13 8.22 -10.53
CA LEU A 289 6.01 7.27 -10.76
C LEU A 289 6.47 5.97 -11.43
N ASP A 290 7.46 6.03 -12.29
CA ASP A 290 8.02 4.89 -13.02
C ASP A 290 9.22 4.31 -12.24
N ILE A 291 8.93 3.61 -11.15
CA ILE A 291 9.96 3.01 -10.28
C ILE A 291 10.84 2.01 -11.03
N ALA A 292 10.29 1.32 -12.04
CA ALA A 292 11.05 0.39 -12.86
C ALA A 292 12.19 1.09 -13.62
N SER A 293 12.06 2.38 -13.94
CA SER A 293 13.13 3.16 -14.58
C SER A 293 14.17 3.70 -13.59
N ALA A 294 13.91 3.68 -12.29
CA ALA A 294 14.86 4.15 -11.27
C ALA A 294 15.69 3.01 -10.66
N LEU A 295 15.05 1.88 -10.37
CA LEU A 295 15.68 0.78 -9.63
C LEU A 295 16.93 0.19 -10.28
N PRO A 296 17.07 0.08 -11.62
CA PRO A 296 18.30 -0.42 -12.24
C PRO A 296 19.56 0.38 -11.85
N ASP A 297 19.40 1.66 -11.53
CA ASP A 297 20.50 2.58 -11.20
C ASP A 297 20.87 2.57 -9.71
N ILE A 298 20.04 1.98 -8.85
CA ILE A 298 20.22 1.93 -7.40
C ILE A 298 21.00 0.69 -7.01
N ASP A 299 22.05 0.87 -6.21
CA ASP A 299 22.88 -0.24 -5.74
C ASP A 299 22.29 -0.90 -4.48
N VAL A 300 21.69 -0.11 -3.57
CA VAL A 300 21.03 -0.57 -2.35
C VAL A 300 19.78 0.25 -2.10
N VAL A 301 18.66 -0.41 -1.79
CA VAL A 301 17.44 0.27 -1.35
C VAL A 301 17.35 0.26 0.18
N ALA A 302 17.17 1.45 0.77
CA ALA A 302 17.10 1.68 2.20
C ALA A 302 15.65 1.95 2.66
N LEU A 303 15.26 1.40 3.83
CA LEU A 303 13.99 1.69 4.48
C LEU A 303 14.17 1.86 5.99
N SER A 304 14.14 3.10 6.50
CA SER A 304 14.39 3.45 7.91
C SER A 304 13.13 3.62 8.76
N SER A 305 12.00 3.10 8.32
CA SER A 305 10.69 3.31 8.93
C SER A 305 10.62 2.86 10.39
N ARG A 306 9.78 3.55 11.18
CA ARG A 306 9.44 3.17 12.56
C ARG A 306 8.32 2.16 12.65
N ASN A 307 7.49 2.05 11.62
CA ASN A 307 6.44 1.05 11.51
C ASN A 307 6.03 0.86 10.05
N GLU A 308 5.73 -0.38 9.65
CA GLU A 308 5.24 -0.78 8.33
C GLU A 308 4.21 -1.89 8.44
N GLY A 309 3.15 -1.79 7.65
CA GLY A 309 2.22 -2.92 7.46
C GLY A 309 2.81 -3.95 6.48
N THR A 310 2.98 -3.55 5.24
CA THR A 310 3.74 -4.29 4.22
C THR A 310 4.53 -3.28 3.39
N PRO A 311 5.87 -3.33 3.43
CA PRO A 311 6.72 -2.34 2.78
C PRO A 311 6.80 -2.59 1.27
N VAL A 312 5.91 -1.97 0.50
CA VAL A 312 5.86 -2.11 -0.97
C VAL A 312 7.20 -1.77 -1.62
N ALA A 313 7.88 -0.73 -1.13
CA ALA A 313 9.18 -0.32 -1.63
C ALA A 313 10.24 -1.43 -1.60
N LEU A 314 10.25 -2.25 -0.54
CA LEU A 314 11.18 -3.39 -0.44
C LEU A 314 10.77 -4.53 -1.38
N ILE A 315 9.46 -4.77 -1.57
CA ILE A 315 8.99 -5.76 -2.53
C ILE A 315 9.39 -5.34 -3.95
N GLU A 316 9.18 -4.06 -4.31
CA GLU A 316 9.57 -3.50 -5.60
C GLU A 316 11.10 -3.60 -5.82
N ALA A 317 11.89 -3.26 -4.81
CA ALA A 317 13.35 -3.34 -4.85
C ALA A 317 13.83 -4.79 -5.08
N LEU A 318 13.35 -5.73 -4.27
CA LEU A 318 13.71 -7.15 -4.39
C LEU A 318 13.26 -7.74 -5.72
N ALA A 319 12.06 -7.41 -6.22
CA ALA A 319 11.61 -7.85 -7.54
C ALA A 319 12.52 -7.37 -8.66
N ALA A 320 13.08 -6.15 -8.53
CA ALA A 320 14.09 -5.61 -9.44
C ALA A 320 15.52 -6.12 -9.16
N GLY A 321 15.68 -7.11 -8.26
CA GLY A 321 16.99 -7.67 -7.93
C GLY A 321 17.91 -6.68 -7.19
N ARG A 322 17.35 -5.72 -6.45
CA ARG A 322 18.14 -4.76 -5.67
C ARG A 322 18.30 -5.24 -4.23
N PRO A 323 19.53 -5.21 -3.69
CA PRO A 323 19.77 -5.44 -2.28
C PRO A 323 19.00 -4.45 -1.41
N VAL A 324 18.57 -4.89 -0.22
CA VAL A 324 17.79 -4.06 0.69
C VAL A 324 18.41 -4.04 2.09
N VAL A 325 18.39 -2.86 2.71
CA VAL A 325 18.70 -2.63 4.13
C VAL A 325 17.50 -1.96 4.77
N ALA A 326 16.96 -2.53 5.83
CA ALA A 326 15.74 -2.00 6.43
C ALA A 326 15.76 -2.06 7.96
N THR A 327 14.94 -1.24 8.60
CA THR A 327 14.63 -1.37 10.02
C THR A 327 13.70 -2.56 10.26
N ASP A 328 13.93 -3.26 11.36
CA ASP A 328 13.19 -4.44 11.77
C ASP A 328 11.89 -4.05 12.48
N VAL A 329 10.84 -3.75 11.71
CA VAL A 329 9.55 -3.26 12.23
C VAL A 329 8.36 -3.89 11.53
N GLY A 330 7.31 -4.16 12.29
CA GLY A 330 6.01 -4.61 11.80
C GLY A 330 6.15 -5.68 10.70
N GLY A 331 5.49 -5.46 9.57
CA GLY A 331 5.50 -6.39 8.44
C GLY A 331 6.78 -6.41 7.59
N VAL A 332 7.87 -5.73 7.98
CA VAL A 332 9.15 -5.81 7.24
C VAL A 332 9.69 -7.23 7.23
N ARG A 333 9.67 -7.93 8.38
CA ARG A 333 10.10 -9.35 8.48
C ARG A 333 9.30 -10.29 7.57
N HIS A 334 8.10 -9.91 7.20
CA HIS A 334 7.30 -10.68 6.26
C HIS A 334 7.82 -10.59 4.82
N VAL A 335 8.58 -9.56 4.50
CA VAL A 335 9.18 -9.32 3.17
C VAL A 335 10.66 -9.64 3.16
N VAL A 336 11.41 -9.20 4.19
CA VAL A 336 12.86 -9.35 4.30
C VAL A 336 13.19 -10.27 5.47
N GLN A 337 13.95 -11.31 5.22
CA GLN A 337 14.54 -12.18 6.24
C GLN A 337 16.03 -11.83 6.39
N ASP A 338 16.41 -11.46 7.61
CA ASP A 338 17.76 -10.99 7.92
C ASP A 338 18.83 -12.02 7.55
N GLY A 339 19.86 -11.58 6.80
CA GLY A 339 20.95 -12.43 6.30
C GLY A 339 20.56 -13.43 5.20
N GLU A 340 19.26 -13.54 4.84
CA GLU A 340 18.78 -14.44 3.79
C GLU A 340 18.30 -13.68 2.53
N THR A 341 17.53 -12.61 2.70
CA THR A 341 16.95 -11.85 1.57
C THR A 341 17.25 -10.34 1.64
N GLY A 342 17.98 -9.91 2.65
CA GLY A 342 18.40 -8.54 2.91
C GLY A 342 18.95 -8.42 4.31
N TRP A 343 19.15 -7.20 4.78
CA TRP A 343 19.66 -6.91 6.12
C TRP A 343 18.64 -6.11 6.93
N LEU A 344 18.53 -6.46 8.20
CA LEU A 344 17.65 -5.78 9.16
C LEU A 344 18.46 -5.20 10.34
N CYS A 345 18.09 -4.01 10.77
CA CYS A 345 18.67 -3.34 11.95
C CYS A 345 17.61 -2.83 12.91
N PRO A 346 17.98 -2.50 14.15
CA PRO A 346 17.07 -1.87 15.11
C PRO A 346 16.53 -0.52 14.61
N VAL A 347 15.36 -0.14 15.11
CA VAL A 347 14.73 1.16 14.84
C VAL A 347 15.54 2.29 15.47
N ALA A 348 15.63 3.41 14.76
CA ALA A 348 16.29 4.63 15.23
C ALA A 348 17.75 4.42 15.66
N ASP A 349 18.45 3.49 15.02
CA ASP A 349 19.86 3.21 15.19
C ASP A 349 20.62 3.54 13.90
N PRO A 350 21.06 4.80 13.70
CA PRO A 350 21.76 5.21 12.50
C PRO A 350 23.12 4.55 12.31
N ASP A 351 23.81 4.19 13.39
CA ASP A 351 25.13 3.56 13.35
C ASP A 351 25.02 2.13 12.82
N ALA A 352 24.09 1.33 13.37
CA ALA A 352 23.82 -0.02 12.86
C ALA A 352 23.32 0.03 11.40
N PHE A 353 22.49 1.00 11.05
CA PHE A 353 22.00 1.17 9.68
C PHE A 353 23.13 1.50 8.71
N GLY A 354 24.03 2.43 9.09
CA GLY A 354 25.21 2.83 8.31
C GLY A 354 26.19 1.69 8.09
N GLN A 355 26.46 0.87 9.13
CA GLN A 355 27.29 -0.34 9.01
C GLN A 355 26.72 -1.33 8.02
N LEU A 356 25.40 -1.58 8.02
CA LEU A 356 24.77 -2.48 7.05
C LEU A 356 24.78 -1.90 5.62
N LEU A 357 24.61 -0.59 5.45
CA LEU A 357 24.79 0.07 4.15
C LEU A 357 26.23 -0.11 3.63
N THR A 358 27.22 0.09 4.49
CA THR A 358 28.64 -0.14 4.19
C THR A 358 28.90 -1.58 3.78
N GLN A 359 28.35 -2.54 4.52
CA GLN A 359 28.46 -3.97 4.20
C GLN A 359 27.81 -4.28 2.83
N ALA A 360 26.60 -3.79 2.60
CA ALA A 360 25.87 -4.05 1.35
C ALA A 360 26.59 -3.48 0.12
N LEU A 361 27.26 -2.34 0.25
CA LEU A 361 28.02 -1.71 -0.84
C LEU A 361 29.38 -2.36 -1.07
N ASN A 362 30.06 -2.84 -0.01
CA ASN A 362 31.41 -3.39 -0.09
C ASN A 362 31.48 -4.90 -0.32
N ASP A 363 30.37 -5.63 -0.13
CA ASP A 363 30.27 -7.06 -0.42
C ASP A 363 29.21 -7.34 -1.50
N PRO A 364 29.51 -7.08 -2.78
CA PRO A 364 28.56 -7.26 -3.86
C PRO A 364 28.16 -8.73 -4.07
N VAL A 365 29.00 -9.69 -3.68
CA VAL A 365 28.69 -11.11 -3.82
C VAL A 365 27.56 -11.52 -2.86
N THR A 366 27.68 -11.15 -1.59
CA THR A 366 26.61 -11.37 -0.62
C THR A 366 25.37 -10.56 -0.98
N ALA A 367 25.52 -9.31 -1.37
CA ALA A 367 24.40 -8.43 -1.75
C ALA A 367 23.57 -9.03 -2.90
N GLU A 368 24.23 -9.51 -3.96
CA GLU A 368 23.58 -10.16 -5.10
C GLU A 368 22.89 -11.47 -4.70
N ARG A 369 23.53 -12.29 -3.87
CA ARG A 369 22.94 -13.56 -3.36
C ARG A 369 21.64 -13.28 -2.60
N LEU A 370 21.66 -12.31 -1.67
CA LEU A 370 20.49 -11.93 -0.87
C LEU A 370 19.37 -11.34 -1.75
N ALA A 371 19.72 -10.47 -2.69
CA ALA A 371 18.78 -9.88 -3.62
C ALA A 371 18.11 -10.93 -4.52
N ASN A 372 18.86 -11.89 -5.04
CA ASN A 372 18.34 -12.98 -5.88
C ASN A 372 17.38 -13.89 -5.12
N GLU A 373 17.71 -14.27 -3.87
CA GLU A 373 16.80 -15.05 -3.03
C GLU A 373 15.56 -14.21 -2.65
N GLY A 374 15.74 -12.94 -2.32
CA GLY A 374 14.65 -12.00 -2.07
C GLY A 374 13.72 -11.87 -3.27
N ARG A 375 14.28 -11.73 -4.49
CA ARG A 375 13.52 -11.67 -5.74
C ARG A 375 12.66 -12.92 -5.94
N ARG A 376 13.21 -14.10 -5.74
CA ARG A 376 12.47 -15.37 -5.85
C ARG A 376 11.27 -15.38 -4.89
N ARG A 377 11.51 -15.06 -3.61
CA ARG A 377 10.46 -15.08 -2.57
C ARG A 377 9.36 -14.03 -2.79
N VAL A 378 9.72 -12.79 -3.17
CA VAL A 378 8.69 -11.77 -3.41
C VAL A 378 7.84 -12.06 -4.64
N THR A 379 8.42 -12.68 -5.68
CA THR A 379 7.68 -13.09 -6.87
C THR A 379 6.61 -14.13 -6.52
N GLU A 380 6.96 -15.12 -5.72
CA GLU A 380 6.03 -16.17 -5.28
C GLU A 380 4.94 -15.64 -4.36
N ARG A 381 5.28 -14.71 -3.44
CA ARG A 381 4.37 -14.28 -2.35
C ARG A 381 3.55 -13.05 -2.65
N PHE A 382 4.04 -12.14 -3.49
CA PHE A 382 3.44 -10.82 -3.71
C PHE A 382 3.04 -10.57 -5.17
N GLY A 383 3.01 -11.59 -6.02
CA GLY A 383 2.49 -11.48 -7.38
C GLY A 383 1.00 -11.15 -7.41
N ALA A 384 0.61 -10.31 -8.37
CA ALA A 384 -0.78 -9.87 -8.57
C ALA A 384 -1.75 -11.04 -8.73
N ASP A 385 -1.42 -12.01 -9.57
CA ASP A 385 -2.30 -13.14 -9.91
C ASP A 385 -2.66 -14.00 -8.69
N ARG A 386 -1.68 -14.24 -7.78
CA ARG A 386 -1.92 -14.95 -6.53
C ARG A 386 -2.94 -14.19 -5.65
N MET A 387 -2.73 -12.89 -5.44
CA MET A 387 -3.66 -12.10 -4.62
C MET A 387 -5.06 -12.06 -5.21
N VAL A 388 -5.17 -11.94 -6.52
CA VAL A 388 -6.45 -11.95 -7.25
C VAL A 388 -7.14 -13.32 -7.07
N ALA A 389 -6.41 -14.42 -7.23
CA ALA A 389 -6.94 -15.78 -7.03
C ALA A 389 -7.43 -16.00 -5.59
N ASP A 390 -6.64 -15.58 -4.60
CA ASP A 390 -7.02 -15.69 -3.19
C ASP A 390 -8.33 -14.92 -2.89
N HIS A 391 -8.45 -13.67 -3.35
CA HIS A 391 -9.68 -12.89 -3.16
C HIS A 391 -10.88 -13.48 -3.90
N LEU A 392 -10.67 -13.98 -5.12
CA LEU A 392 -11.73 -14.65 -5.87
C LEU A 392 -12.28 -15.87 -5.15
N ALA A 393 -11.40 -16.71 -4.60
CA ALA A 393 -11.78 -17.87 -3.83
C ALA A 393 -12.60 -17.47 -2.57
N LEU A 394 -12.12 -16.48 -1.82
CA LEU A 394 -12.81 -15.96 -0.64
C LEU A 394 -14.17 -15.34 -0.98
N TYR A 395 -14.28 -14.61 -2.08
CA TYR A 395 -15.54 -14.02 -2.49
C TYR A 395 -16.55 -15.08 -2.92
N ARG A 396 -16.11 -16.09 -3.66
CA ARG A 396 -16.96 -17.23 -4.04
C ARG A 396 -17.46 -18.02 -2.84
N GLU A 397 -16.58 -18.31 -1.88
CA GLU A 397 -16.95 -18.96 -0.61
C GLU A 397 -18.06 -18.18 0.12
N LEU A 398 -17.89 -16.86 0.26
CA LEU A 398 -18.86 -16.02 0.96
C LEU A 398 -20.18 -15.83 0.21
N LEU A 399 -20.15 -15.86 -1.11
CA LEU A 399 -21.32 -15.70 -1.98
C LEU A 399 -22.03 -17.04 -2.26
N GLY A 400 -21.38 -18.16 -1.99
CA GLY A 400 -21.91 -19.51 -2.25
C GLY A 400 -21.93 -19.86 -3.73
N THR A 401 -20.91 -19.41 -4.50
CA THR A 401 -20.83 -19.58 -5.96
C THR A 401 -19.55 -20.29 -6.38
#